data_8c7e11434601200abb28d508608c2545
#
_entry.id   8c7e11434601200abb28d508608c2545
#
_cell.length_a   1.000
_cell.length_b   1.000
_cell.length_c   1.000
_cell.angle_alpha   90.00
_cell.angle_beta   90.00
_cell.angle_gamma   90.00
#
_symmetry.space_group_name_H-M   'P 1'
#
loop_
_entity.id
_entity.type
_entity.pdbx_description
1 polymer ?
#
loop_
_entity_poly.entity_id
_entity_poly.type
_entity_poly.pdbx_seq_one_letter_code
_entity_poly.pdbx_strand_id
1 'polypeptide(L)'
;MEVAHRLTERDRSILTMLYRHRVFTTDQLAEMYFDNTNTAQHRLTTLYKLRLLERFQPLDHRYASLPYHYVLDELVAMVVAAERGEDPDKSHWRADKALAIGKFQRLRHLVGVNGFFSALVAESRRREECDLSLWWSERHCASQFDRIANPDGLGRWEEAGCQVIVCLEYDRSTETLERLEKKLKSYEELQVASGHAYWICFCFGHPRREAGARRVLANATVPVATAAPGPTQRPHEAIWAPIDYEGVRLRLAELATVPIPPESEERVADALVYRQRAAEQWKRA
;
A
#
# COMPACT_ATOMS: atom_id res chain seq x y z
N MET A 1 -0.40 25.87 21.30
CA MET A 1 -0.46 24.80 22.34
C MET A 1 -1.86 24.28 22.67
N GLU A 2 -2.93 25.00 22.40
CA GLU A 2 -4.32 24.55 22.71
C GLU A 2 -4.85 23.36 21.90
N VAL A 3 -4.31 23.09 20.71
CA VAL A 3 -4.84 22.04 19.82
C VAL A 3 -4.38 20.65 20.25
N ALA A 4 -3.17 20.51 20.80
CA ALA A 4 -2.60 19.21 21.15
C ALA A 4 -3.43 18.43 22.18
N HIS A 5 -4.04 19.12 23.16
CA HIS A 5 -4.88 18.50 24.18
C HIS A 5 -6.27 18.04 23.66
N ARG A 6 -6.65 18.45 22.45
CA ARG A 6 -7.93 18.10 21.81
C ARG A 6 -7.81 16.91 20.86
N LEU A 7 -6.59 16.43 20.61
CA LEU A 7 -6.32 15.30 19.72
C LEU A 7 -6.42 14.00 20.48
N THR A 8 -7.22 13.09 19.95
CA THR A 8 -7.28 11.70 20.41
C THR A 8 -6.15 10.88 19.78
N GLU A 9 -5.86 9.68 20.29
CA GLU A 9 -4.91 8.75 19.66
C GLU A 9 -5.31 8.40 18.22
N ARG A 10 -6.61 8.22 17.96
CA ARG A 10 -7.13 8.03 16.61
C ARG A 10 -6.77 9.19 15.69
N ASP A 11 -6.89 10.43 16.13
CA ASP A 11 -6.53 11.59 15.33
C ASP A 11 -5.05 11.59 15.01
N ARG A 12 -4.19 11.30 15.98
CA ARG A 12 -2.73 11.17 15.75
C ARG A 12 -2.40 10.07 14.74
N SER A 13 -3.10 8.94 14.82
CA SER A 13 -2.96 7.85 13.85
C SER A 13 -3.38 8.30 12.44
N ILE A 14 -4.49 9.01 12.29
CA ILE A 14 -4.94 9.59 11.00
C ILE A 14 -3.88 10.54 10.44
N LEU A 15 -3.34 11.45 11.26
CA LEU A 15 -2.31 12.40 10.83
C LEU A 15 -1.04 11.65 10.39
N THR A 16 -0.61 10.66 11.13
CA THR A 16 0.55 9.81 10.80
C THR A 16 0.34 9.05 9.49
N MET A 17 -0.85 8.49 9.28
CA MET A 17 -1.17 7.78 8.04
C MET A 17 -1.19 8.72 6.83
N LEU A 18 -1.77 9.92 6.97
CA LEU A 18 -1.73 10.93 5.93
C LEU A 18 -0.30 11.42 5.63
N TYR A 19 0.56 11.50 6.63
CA TYR A 19 1.98 11.81 6.43
C TYR A 19 2.69 10.73 5.61
N ARG A 20 2.45 9.46 5.91
CA ARG A 20 3.10 8.31 5.25
C ARG A 20 2.57 8.06 3.83
N HIS A 21 1.25 8.18 3.64
CA HIS A 21 0.54 7.75 2.43
C HIS A 21 -0.10 8.88 1.63
N ARG A 22 0.08 10.13 2.07
CA ARG A 22 -0.24 11.39 1.41
C ARG A 22 -1.71 11.75 1.33
N VAL A 23 -2.60 10.87 0.89
CA VAL A 23 -4.01 11.18 0.65
C VAL A 23 -4.89 9.99 1.00
N PHE A 24 -6.00 10.26 1.64
CA PHE A 24 -7.09 9.29 1.82
C PHE A 24 -8.42 9.94 1.51
N THR A 25 -9.37 9.13 1.04
CA THR A 25 -10.76 9.57 0.91
C THR A 25 -11.49 9.49 2.24
N THR A 26 -12.66 10.16 2.33
CA THR A 26 -13.56 10.02 3.47
C THR A 26 -13.85 8.56 3.80
N ASP A 27 -14.15 7.75 2.77
CA ASP A 27 -14.56 6.36 2.94
C ASP A 27 -13.39 5.49 3.46
N GLN A 28 -12.18 5.70 2.93
CA GLN A 28 -10.98 5.00 3.42
C GLN A 28 -10.68 5.31 4.88
N LEU A 29 -10.75 6.59 5.28
CA LEU A 29 -10.56 6.98 6.68
C LEU A 29 -11.69 6.46 7.57
N ALA A 30 -12.92 6.44 7.06
CA ALA A 30 -14.06 5.90 7.78
C ALA A 30 -13.87 4.41 8.08
N GLU A 31 -13.54 3.59 7.07
CA GLU A 31 -13.38 2.14 7.25
C GLU A 31 -12.18 1.79 8.15
N MET A 32 -11.09 2.56 8.11
CA MET A 32 -9.92 2.32 8.96
C MET A 32 -10.11 2.72 10.42
N TYR A 33 -10.89 3.77 10.71
CA TYR A 33 -10.85 4.41 12.03
C TYR A 33 -12.21 4.60 12.71
N PHE A 34 -13.32 4.40 12.02
CA PHE A 34 -14.63 4.73 12.54
C PHE A 34 -15.62 3.58 12.32
N ASP A 35 -16.65 3.52 13.15
CA ASP A 35 -17.69 2.50 13.03
C ASP A 35 -18.77 2.88 12.02
N ASN A 36 -18.85 4.17 11.67
CA ASN A 36 -19.74 4.66 10.63
C ASN A 36 -19.20 5.93 9.95
N THR A 37 -19.64 6.14 8.72
CA THR A 37 -19.19 7.25 7.86
C THR A 37 -19.62 8.62 8.38
N ASN A 38 -20.76 8.75 9.04
CA ASN A 38 -21.23 10.04 9.56
C ASN A 38 -20.29 10.54 10.68
N THR A 39 -19.93 9.67 11.62
CA THR A 39 -18.95 10.00 12.67
C THR A 39 -17.60 10.39 12.09
N ALA A 40 -17.15 9.68 11.05
CA ALA A 40 -15.94 10.04 10.32
C ALA A 40 -16.02 11.43 9.71
N GLN A 41 -17.09 11.73 8.97
CA GLN A 41 -17.30 13.03 8.32
C GLN A 41 -17.30 14.19 9.33
N HIS A 42 -17.98 14.03 10.46
CA HIS A 42 -18.01 15.04 11.53
C HIS A 42 -16.61 15.27 12.10
N ARG A 43 -15.87 14.19 12.43
CA ARG A 43 -14.53 14.32 12.99
C ARG A 43 -13.54 14.91 12.00
N LEU A 44 -13.52 14.42 10.77
CA LEU A 44 -12.65 14.92 9.70
C LEU A 44 -12.94 16.41 9.39
N THR A 45 -14.21 16.82 9.42
CA THR A 45 -14.59 18.23 9.29
C THR A 45 -14.05 19.07 10.47
N THR A 46 -14.05 18.52 11.68
CA THR A 46 -13.48 19.18 12.86
C THR A 46 -11.96 19.36 12.69
N LEU A 47 -11.24 18.29 12.28
CA LEU A 47 -9.79 18.35 12.04
C LEU A 47 -9.44 19.35 10.92
N TYR A 48 -10.25 19.43 9.87
CA TYR A 48 -10.11 20.42 8.82
C TYR A 48 -10.30 21.86 9.36
N LYS A 49 -11.35 22.12 10.15
CA LYS A 49 -11.59 23.43 10.79
C LYS A 49 -10.47 23.84 11.73
N LEU A 50 -9.82 22.88 12.39
CA LEU A 50 -8.65 23.10 13.24
C LEU A 50 -7.36 23.30 12.44
N ARG A 51 -7.40 23.30 11.11
CA ARG A 51 -6.25 23.40 10.21
C ARG A 51 -5.19 22.30 10.44
N LEU A 52 -5.66 21.11 10.76
CA LEU A 52 -4.80 19.92 10.85
C LEU A 52 -4.78 19.16 9.53
N LEU A 53 -5.87 19.28 8.77
CA LEU A 53 -6.06 18.68 7.46
C LEU A 53 -6.41 19.76 6.44
N GLU A 54 -5.96 19.54 5.21
CA GLU A 54 -6.54 20.14 4.03
C GLU A 54 -7.43 19.10 3.32
N ARG A 55 -8.38 19.59 2.52
CA ARG A 55 -9.26 18.71 1.75
C ARG A 55 -9.60 19.31 0.40
N PHE A 56 -9.82 18.42 -0.57
CA PHE A 56 -10.32 18.79 -1.89
C PHE A 56 -11.29 17.72 -2.41
N GLN A 57 -12.07 18.08 -3.38
CA GLN A 57 -13.00 17.17 -4.04
C GLN A 57 -12.72 17.22 -5.55
N PRO A 58 -12.16 16.13 -6.11
CA PRO A 58 -11.90 16.09 -7.55
C PRO A 58 -13.19 16.19 -8.34
N LEU A 59 -13.17 16.96 -9.43
CA LEU A 59 -14.27 17.00 -10.38
C LEU A 59 -14.14 15.83 -11.36
N ASP A 60 -15.16 15.00 -11.43
CA ASP A 60 -15.30 13.98 -12.46
C ASP A 60 -16.69 14.07 -13.05
N HIS A 61 -16.80 14.47 -14.32
CA HIS A 61 -18.07 14.66 -15.02
C HIS A 61 -18.95 13.39 -15.11
N ARG A 62 -18.38 12.23 -14.78
CA ARG A 62 -19.10 10.95 -14.77
C ARG A 62 -19.85 10.68 -13.47
N TYR A 63 -19.58 11.46 -12.41
CA TYR A 63 -20.14 11.25 -11.08
C TYR A 63 -20.71 12.56 -10.55
N ALA A 64 -21.87 12.49 -9.93
CA ALA A 64 -22.51 13.66 -9.33
C ALA A 64 -21.68 14.28 -8.20
N SER A 65 -20.96 13.45 -7.45
CA SER A 65 -20.06 13.89 -6.38
C SER A 65 -19.08 12.75 -6.04
N LEU A 66 -17.80 13.08 -5.94
CA LEU A 66 -16.78 12.21 -5.39
C LEU A 66 -16.61 12.47 -3.90
N PRO A 67 -16.12 11.52 -3.10
CA PRO A 67 -15.79 11.77 -1.69
C PRO A 67 -14.73 12.85 -1.55
N TYR A 68 -14.71 13.54 -0.42
CA TYR A 68 -13.57 14.39 -0.07
C TYR A 68 -12.30 13.56 0.04
N HIS A 69 -11.21 14.17 -0.45
CA HIS A 69 -9.85 13.67 -0.31
C HIS A 69 -9.14 14.54 0.72
N TYR A 70 -8.53 13.93 1.71
CA TYR A 70 -7.83 14.61 2.79
C TYR A 70 -6.33 14.45 2.63
N VAL A 71 -5.62 15.53 2.91
CA VAL A 71 -4.16 15.60 3.00
C VAL A 71 -3.79 16.35 4.27
N LEU A 72 -2.53 16.24 4.73
CA LEU A 72 -2.10 17.03 5.87
C LEU A 72 -1.96 18.52 5.51
N ASP A 73 -2.23 19.38 6.47
CA ASP A 73 -1.69 20.73 6.48
C ASP A 73 -0.16 20.70 6.56
N GLU A 74 0.52 21.67 5.93
CA GLU A 74 1.99 21.68 5.84
C GLU A 74 2.68 21.81 7.20
N LEU A 75 2.15 22.65 8.08
CA LEU A 75 2.71 22.82 9.43
C LEU A 75 2.56 21.54 10.26
N VAL A 76 1.42 20.86 10.12
CA VAL A 76 1.18 19.59 10.81
C VAL A 76 2.11 18.50 10.29
N ALA A 77 2.38 18.48 8.98
CA ALA A 77 3.33 17.54 8.42
C ALA A 77 4.75 17.75 8.98
N MET A 78 5.18 18.99 9.22
CA MET A 78 6.45 19.30 9.87
C MET A 78 6.49 18.81 11.32
N VAL A 79 5.39 18.98 12.07
CA VAL A 79 5.29 18.48 13.45
C VAL A 79 5.37 16.96 13.49
N VAL A 80 4.62 16.27 12.62
CA VAL A 80 4.66 14.79 12.54
C VAL A 80 6.06 14.30 12.14
N ALA A 81 6.76 14.99 11.23
CA ALA A 81 8.14 14.67 10.88
C ALA A 81 9.07 14.78 12.09
N ALA A 82 8.97 15.90 12.84
CA ALA A 82 9.78 16.13 14.04
C ALA A 82 9.51 15.07 15.13
N GLU A 83 8.24 14.71 15.39
CA GLU A 83 7.86 13.65 16.34
C GLU A 83 8.46 12.29 15.96
N ARG A 84 8.74 12.07 14.67
CA ARG A 84 9.36 10.86 14.14
C ARG A 84 10.89 10.93 14.08
N GLY A 85 11.49 12.03 14.53
CA GLY A 85 12.93 12.25 14.43
C GLY A 85 13.42 12.53 13.00
N GLU A 86 12.52 12.84 12.07
CA GLU A 86 12.84 13.26 10.73
C GLU A 86 13.13 14.78 10.72
N ASP A 87 14.09 15.21 9.89
CA ASP A 87 14.39 16.63 9.71
C ASP A 87 13.20 17.33 9.01
N PRO A 88 12.51 18.27 9.66
CA PRO A 88 11.35 18.94 9.07
C PRO A 88 11.68 19.69 7.78
N ASP A 89 12.88 20.25 7.66
CA ASP A 89 13.32 21.00 6.46
C ASP A 89 13.62 20.07 5.29
N LYS A 90 13.94 18.82 5.56
CA LYS A 90 14.10 17.74 4.58
C LYS A 90 12.81 16.97 4.35
N SER A 91 11.76 17.27 5.11
CA SER A 91 10.43 16.75 4.89
C SER A 91 10.02 17.11 3.45
N HIS A 92 9.85 16.09 2.61
CA HIS A 92 9.39 16.29 1.22
C HIS A 92 7.89 16.54 1.16
N TRP A 93 7.27 16.83 2.29
CA TRP A 93 5.87 17.21 2.35
C TRP A 93 5.74 18.69 1.96
N ARG A 94 4.93 18.94 0.95
CA ARG A 94 4.53 20.28 0.56
C ARG A 94 3.04 20.23 0.22
N ALA A 95 2.26 21.08 0.86
CA ALA A 95 0.80 21.12 0.66
C ALA A 95 0.44 21.42 -0.80
N ASP A 96 1.17 22.31 -1.47
CA ASP A 96 1.00 22.61 -2.89
C ASP A 96 1.25 21.37 -3.78
N LYS A 97 2.23 20.54 -3.46
CA LYS A 97 2.49 19.25 -4.15
C LYS A 97 1.46 18.18 -3.78
N ALA A 98 0.98 18.17 -2.54
CA ALA A 98 -0.08 17.26 -2.12
C ALA A 98 -1.39 17.59 -2.84
N LEU A 99 -1.73 18.88 -2.96
CA LEU A 99 -2.88 19.35 -3.73
C LEU A 99 -2.68 19.21 -5.25
N ALA A 100 -1.44 19.39 -5.75
CA ALA A 100 -1.07 19.14 -7.16
C ALA A 100 -1.08 17.65 -7.57
N ILE A 101 -1.18 16.72 -6.62
CA ILE A 101 -1.52 15.30 -6.89
C ILE A 101 -2.86 15.18 -7.65
N GLY A 102 -3.67 16.23 -7.59
CA GLY A 102 -4.90 16.41 -8.37
C GLY A 102 -4.77 16.34 -9.90
N LYS A 103 -3.57 16.16 -10.47
CA LYS A 103 -3.44 15.64 -11.84
C LYS A 103 -3.97 14.21 -11.85
N PHE A 104 -5.17 14.09 -12.27
CA PHE A 104 -6.19 13.06 -12.15
C PHE A 104 -5.72 11.59 -12.21
N GLN A 105 -4.71 11.24 -13.00
CA GLN A 105 -4.23 9.84 -13.11
C GLN A 105 -3.42 9.41 -11.89
N ARG A 106 -2.52 10.26 -11.39
CA ARG A 106 -1.67 9.94 -10.23
C ARG A 106 -2.49 9.87 -8.93
N LEU A 107 -3.47 10.77 -8.76
CA LEU A 107 -4.38 10.72 -7.63
C LEU A 107 -5.17 9.41 -7.59
N ARG A 108 -5.77 9.01 -8.72
CA ARG A 108 -6.56 7.78 -8.78
C ARG A 108 -5.72 6.53 -8.50
N HIS A 109 -4.47 6.52 -8.97
CA HIS A 109 -3.56 5.43 -8.68
C HIS A 109 -3.27 5.36 -7.17
N LEU A 110 -2.86 6.46 -6.56
CA LEU A 110 -2.56 6.53 -5.14
C LEU A 110 -3.77 6.19 -4.25
N VAL A 111 -4.95 6.68 -4.61
CA VAL A 111 -6.22 6.34 -3.93
C VAL A 111 -6.52 4.84 -4.07
N GLY A 112 -6.24 4.24 -5.22
CA GLY A 112 -6.42 2.79 -5.44
C GLY A 112 -5.45 1.97 -4.58
N VAL A 113 -4.17 2.32 -4.55
CA VAL A 113 -3.17 1.69 -3.68
C VAL A 113 -3.57 1.81 -2.21
N ASN A 114 -3.92 3.02 -1.77
CA ASN A 114 -4.35 3.24 -0.40
C ASN A 114 -5.66 2.51 -0.08
N GLY A 115 -6.58 2.38 -1.06
CA GLY A 115 -7.82 1.61 -0.92
C GLY A 115 -7.58 0.12 -0.70
N PHE A 116 -6.56 -0.44 -1.34
CA PHE A 116 -6.15 -1.82 -1.11
C PHE A 116 -5.77 -2.05 0.37
N PHE A 117 -4.89 -1.22 0.89
CA PHE A 117 -4.40 -1.39 2.25
C PHE A 117 -5.40 -0.92 3.32
N SER A 118 -6.18 0.12 3.06
CA SER A 118 -7.23 0.54 4.01
C SER A 118 -8.29 -0.54 4.22
N ALA A 119 -8.59 -1.32 3.17
CA ALA A 119 -9.48 -2.47 3.28
C ALA A 119 -8.89 -3.59 4.17
N LEU A 120 -7.58 -3.82 4.12
CA LEU A 120 -6.89 -4.76 5.02
C LEU A 120 -6.90 -4.26 6.47
N VAL A 121 -6.60 -2.98 6.71
CA VAL A 121 -6.72 -2.36 8.04
C VAL A 121 -8.14 -2.47 8.59
N ALA A 122 -9.14 -2.23 7.75
CA ALA A 122 -10.53 -2.35 8.14
C ALA A 122 -10.91 -3.78 8.54
N GLU A 123 -10.34 -4.78 7.85
CA GLU A 123 -10.56 -6.19 8.19
C GLU A 123 -9.88 -6.57 9.50
N SER A 124 -8.63 -6.12 9.74
CA SER A 124 -7.92 -6.32 11.02
C SER A 124 -8.70 -5.76 12.22
N ARG A 125 -9.48 -4.70 12.01
CA ARG A 125 -10.34 -4.15 13.07
C ARG A 125 -11.59 -4.98 13.35
N ARG A 126 -12.03 -5.78 12.38
CA ARG A 126 -13.26 -6.58 12.49
C ARG A 126 -13.01 -7.99 12.98
N ARG A 127 -11.82 -8.50 12.73
CA ARG A 127 -11.47 -9.90 12.97
C ARG A 127 -10.13 -9.98 13.70
N GLU A 128 -10.14 -10.57 14.89
CA GLU A 128 -8.94 -10.70 15.74
C GLU A 128 -7.89 -11.66 15.16
N GLU A 129 -8.31 -12.58 14.28
CA GLU A 129 -7.41 -13.55 13.66
C GLU A 129 -6.63 -13.02 12.45
N CYS A 130 -6.77 -11.74 12.12
CA CYS A 130 -6.01 -11.12 11.04
C CYS A 130 -5.44 -9.77 11.42
N ASP A 131 -4.27 -9.46 10.85
CA ASP A 131 -3.58 -8.19 11.08
C ASP A 131 -2.77 -7.76 9.86
N LEU A 132 -2.80 -6.45 9.58
CA LEU A 132 -1.85 -5.79 8.70
C LEU A 132 -0.74 -5.18 9.57
N SER A 133 0.22 -6.00 9.96
CA SER A 133 1.29 -5.62 10.89
C SER A 133 2.34 -4.68 10.29
N LEU A 134 2.35 -4.52 8.95
CA LEU A 134 3.21 -3.59 8.24
C LEU A 134 2.50 -3.03 7.00
N TRP A 135 2.69 -1.73 6.77
CA TRP A 135 2.31 -1.07 5.52
C TRP A 135 3.31 0.03 5.15
N TRP A 136 4.05 -0.20 4.07
CA TRP A 136 4.98 0.75 3.48
C TRP A 136 4.38 1.41 2.25
N SER A 137 4.59 2.72 2.12
CA SER A 137 4.27 3.44 0.89
C SER A 137 5.35 3.23 -0.18
N GLU A 138 5.05 3.50 -1.45
CA GLU A 138 6.00 3.50 -2.58
C GLU A 138 7.33 4.19 -2.22
N ARG A 139 7.24 5.38 -1.60
CA ARG A 139 8.43 6.14 -1.19
C ARG A 139 9.27 5.42 -0.15
N HIS A 140 8.62 4.79 0.82
CA HIS A 140 9.31 4.03 1.86
C HIS A 140 9.97 2.78 1.27
N CYS A 141 9.26 2.06 0.40
CA CYS A 141 9.82 0.94 -0.35
C CYS A 141 11.05 1.34 -1.15
N ALA A 142 10.97 2.44 -1.91
CA ALA A 142 12.09 2.96 -2.69
C ALA A 142 13.35 3.24 -1.83
N SER A 143 13.15 3.72 -0.59
CA SER A 143 14.25 3.95 0.36
C SER A 143 14.82 2.66 0.93
N GLN A 144 13.95 1.69 1.27
CA GLN A 144 14.38 0.43 1.89
C GLN A 144 15.01 -0.55 0.89
N PHE A 145 14.62 -0.46 -0.36
CA PHE A 145 15.09 -1.31 -1.45
C PHE A 145 16.19 -0.65 -2.30
N ASP A 146 16.80 0.43 -1.82
CA ASP A 146 17.82 1.18 -2.55
C ASP A 146 17.44 1.49 -4.01
N ARG A 147 16.13 1.61 -4.27
CA ARG A 147 15.51 1.80 -5.59
C ARG A 147 15.73 0.67 -6.60
N ILE A 148 16.16 -0.50 -6.16
CA ILE A 148 16.26 -1.70 -7.01
C ILE A 148 14.86 -2.04 -7.53
N ALA A 149 13.86 -2.11 -6.65
CA ALA A 149 12.46 -2.20 -7.02
C ALA A 149 11.64 -1.12 -6.30
N ASN A 150 10.56 -0.68 -6.95
CA ASN A 150 9.68 0.34 -6.40
C ASN A 150 8.23 -0.11 -6.47
N PRO A 151 7.79 -1.03 -5.59
CA PRO A 151 6.39 -1.40 -5.50
C PRO A 151 5.53 -0.19 -5.13
N ASP A 152 4.30 -0.16 -5.59
CA ASP A 152 3.33 0.88 -5.23
C ASP A 152 3.03 0.89 -3.72
N GLY A 153 3.21 -0.26 -3.07
CA GLY A 153 3.19 -0.43 -1.62
C GLY A 153 3.63 -1.83 -1.22
N LEU A 154 4.01 -1.98 0.04
CA LEU A 154 4.32 -3.27 0.63
C LEU A 154 3.52 -3.46 1.91
N GLY A 155 3.01 -4.67 2.11
CA GLY A 155 2.30 -5.05 3.33
C GLY A 155 2.72 -6.40 3.87
N ARG A 156 2.66 -6.56 5.19
CA ARG A 156 2.73 -7.86 5.85
C ARG A 156 1.35 -8.16 6.41
N TRP A 157 0.71 -9.15 5.81
CA TRP A 157 -0.63 -9.61 6.17
C TRP A 157 -0.55 -10.92 6.91
N GLU A 158 -1.26 -11.00 8.01
CA GLU A 158 -1.37 -12.19 8.84
C GLU A 158 -2.86 -12.58 8.94
N GLU A 159 -3.17 -13.84 8.72
CA GLU A 159 -4.53 -14.37 8.85
C GLU A 159 -4.47 -15.87 9.15
N ALA A 160 -5.22 -16.29 10.18
CA ALA A 160 -5.34 -17.70 10.58
C ALA A 160 -3.99 -18.44 10.75
N GLY A 161 -2.99 -17.74 11.27
CA GLY A 161 -1.64 -18.30 11.49
C GLY A 161 -0.72 -18.29 10.25
N CYS A 162 -1.22 -17.87 9.10
CA CYS A 162 -0.40 -17.68 7.90
C CYS A 162 0.05 -16.21 7.81
N GLN A 163 1.33 -15.98 7.49
CA GLN A 163 1.90 -14.66 7.28
C GLN A 163 2.48 -14.56 5.88
N VAL A 164 2.13 -13.50 5.16
CA VAL A 164 2.63 -13.21 3.82
C VAL A 164 3.13 -11.76 3.72
N ILE A 165 4.25 -11.57 3.03
CA ILE A 165 4.74 -10.23 2.67
C ILE A 165 4.47 -10.04 1.19
N VAL A 166 3.71 -8.99 0.87
CA VAL A 166 3.29 -8.69 -0.49
C VAL A 166 3.81 -7.33 -0.96
N CYS A 167 4.42 -7.30 -2.13
CA CYS A 167 4.68 -6.10 -2.89
C CYS A 167 3.50 -5.87 -3.83
N LEU A 168 2.75 -4.81 -3.63
CA LEU A 168 1.58 -4.46 -4.46
C LEU A 168 2.02 -3.68 -5.70
N GLU A 169 1.53 -4.12 -6.85
CA GLU A 169 1.55 -3.41 -8.12
C GLU A 169 0.11 -3.14 -8.59
N TYR A 170 -0.31 -1.89 -8.53
CA TYR A 170 -1.70 -1.50 -8.81
C TYR A 170 -1.83 -0.97 -10.24
N ASP A 171 -2.15 -1.84 -11.19
CA ASP A 171 -2.27 -1.49 -12.62
C ASP A 171 -3.70 -1.05 -12.99
N ARG A 172 -3.83 0.20 -13.35
CA ARG A 172 -5.07 0.80 -13.87
C ARG A 172 -5.25 0.64 -15.37
N SER A 173 -4.57 -0.31 -16.00
CA SER A 173 -4.55 -0.53 -17.45
C SER A 173 -3.91 0.62 -18.24
N THR A 174 -3.02 1.37 -17.61
CA THR A 174 -2.28 2.48 -18.23
C THR A 174 -0.85 2.13 -18.59
N GLU A 175 -0.34 1.01 -18.09
CA GLU A 175 1.02 0.55 -18.34
C GLU A 175 1.07 -0.40 -19.57
N THR A 176 2.21 -0.40 -20.28
CA THR A 176 2.47 -1.36 -21.35
C THR A 176 2.89 -2.71 -20.76
N LEU A 177 2.72 -3.79 -21.54
CA LEU A 177 3.16 -5.12 -21.09
C LEU A 177 4.68 -5.20 -20.91
N GLU A 178 5.46 -4.52 -21.76
CA GLU A 178 6.93 -4.39 -21.63
C GLU A 178 7.36 -3.78 -20.28
N ARG A 179 6.54 -2.89 -19.74
CA ARG A 179 6.82 -2.29 -18.43
C ARG A 179 6.64 -3.29 -17.28
N LEU A 180 5.71 -4.25 -17.42
CA LEU A 180 5.56 -5.34 -16.46
C LEU A 180 6.79 -6.25 -16.46
N GLU A 181 7.35 -6.58 -17.63
CA GLU A 181 8.60 -7.37 -17.73
C GLU A 181 9.78 -6.67 -17.03
N LYS A 182 9.91 -5.36 -17.24
CA LYS A 182 10.95 -4.56 -16.57
C LYS A 182 10.78 -4.57 -15.06
N LYS A 183 9.55 -4.49 -14.57
CA LYS A 183 9.26 -4.61 -13.14
C LYS A 183 9.68 -5.98 -12.60
N LEU A 184 9.38 -7.07 -13.30
CA LEU A 184 9.81 -8.41 -12.87
C LEU A 184 11.33 -8.50 -12.69
N LYS A 185 12.12 -8.00 -13.64
CA LYS A 185 13.59 -7.98 -13.51
C LYS A 185 14.06 -7.24 -12.25
N SER A 186 13.46 -6.09 -11.94
CA SER A 186 13.78 -5.37 -10.71
C SER A 186 13.45 -6.17 -9.45
N TYR A 187 12.40 -6.99 -9.47
CA TYR A 187 12.07 -7.86 -8.33
C TYR A 187 13.00 -9.08 -8.25
N GLU A 188 13.44 -9.63 -9.38
CA GLU A 188 14.48 -10.66 -9.41
C GLU A 188 15.79 -10.13 -8.80
N GLU A 189 16.21 -8.93 -9.19
CA GLU A 189 17.38 -8.25 -8.60
C GLU A 189 17.17 -8.00 -7.11
N LEU A 190 15.98 -7.56 -6.68
CA LEU A 190 15.66 -7.35 -5.28
C LEU A 190 15.71 -8.65 -4.49
N GLN A 191 15.16 -9.75 -5.02
CA GLN A 191 15.19 -11.06 -4.36
C GLN A 191 16.64 -11.53 -4.16
N VAL A 192 17.50 -11.35 -5.16
CA VAL A 192 18.94 -11.66 -5.06
C VAL A 192 19.60 -10.78 -4.01
N ALA A 193 19.37 -9.47 -4.05
CA ALA A 193 20.02 -8.53 -3.14
C ALA A 193 19.55 -8.68 -1.68
N SER A 194 18.25 -8.94 -1.46
CA SER A 194 17.66 -9.05 -0.12
C SER A 194 17.71 -10.45 0.47
N GLY A 195 17.85 -11.50 -0.35
CA GLY A 195 17.66 -12.88 0.03
C GLY A 195 16.24 -13.22 0.50
N HIS A 196 15.25 -12.38 0.14
CA HIS A 196 13.84 -12.57 0.49
C HIS A 196 12.99 -12.72 -0.76
N ALA A 197 12.17 -13.78 -0.78
CA ALA A 197 11.12 -13.93 -1.77
C ALA A 197 9.86 -13.17 -1.31
N TYR A 198 9.59 -12.06 -1.97
CA TYR A 198 8.34 -11.30 -1.80
C TYR A 198 7.30 -11.80 -2.78
N TRP A 199 6.05 -11.92 -2.34
CA TRP A 199 4.95 -12.10 -3.29
C TRP A 199 4.69 -10.80 -4.03
N ILE A 200 4.82 -10.83 -5.36
CA ILE A 200 4.52 -9.68 -6.22
C ILE A 200 3.05 -9.78 -6.63
N CYS A 201 2.22 -8.97 -6.01
CA CYS A 201 0.77 -9.00 -6.20
C CYS A 201 0.32 -7.91 -7.18
N PHE A 202 0.03 -8.31 -8.42
CA PHE A 202 -0.51 -7.40 -9.43
C PHE A 202 -2.03 -7.31 -9.30
N CYS A 203 -2.53 -6.12 -8.99
CA CYS A 203 -3.96 -5.82 -8.91
C CYS A 203 -4.40 -5.01 -10.14
N PHE A 204 -5.21 -5.63 -11.00
CA PHE A 204 -5.68 -5.03 -12.25
C PHE A 204 -7.10 -4.49 -12.13
N GLY A 205 -7.37 -3.38 -12.83
CA GLY A 205 -8.70 -2.79 -12.86
C GLY A 205 -9.74 -3.55 -13.71
N HIS A 206 -9.32 -4.59 -14.47
CA HIS A 206 -10.21 -5.34 -15.36
C HIS A 206 -9.69 -6.74 -15.68
N PRO A 207 -10.58 -7.80 -15.71
CA PRO A 207 -10.18 -9.19 -15.98
C PRO A 207 -9.48 -9.41 -17.32
N ARG A 208 -9.86 -8.69 -18.39
CA ARG A 208 -9.15 -8.79 -19.68
C ARG A 208 -7.72 -8.32 -19.60
N ARG A 209 -7.46 -7.29 -18.78
CA ARG A 209 -6.10 -6.79 -18.56
C ARG A 209 -5.28 -7.80 -17.76
N GLU A 210 -5.85 -8.38 -16.71
CA GLU A 210 -5.24 -9.48 -15.96
C GLU A 210 -4.84 -10.64 -16.89
N ALA A 211 -5.77 -11.13 -17.71
CA ALA A 211 -5.51 -12.22 -18.63
C ALA A 211 -4.39 -11.90 -19.64
N GLY A 212 -4.30 -10.66 -20.13
CA GLY A 212 -3.21 -10.19 -20.98
C GLY A 212 -1.87 -10.15 -20.25
N ALA A 213 -1.86 -9.63 -19.03
CA ALA A 213 -0.67 -9.55 -18.19
C ALA A 213 -0.14 -10.92 -17.77
N ARG A 214 -1.01 -11.88 -17.41
CA ARG A 214 -0.60 -13.24 -17.04
C ARG A 214 0.25 -13.93 -18.11
N ARG A 215 0.00 -13.68 -19.41
CA ARG A 215 0.82 -14.25 -20.50
C ARG A 215 2.27 -13.74 -20.46
N VAL A 216 2.46 -12.49 -20.08
CA VAL A 216 3.80 -11.88 -19.97
C VAL A 216 4.47 -12.29 -18.67
N LEU A 217 3.69 -12.42 -17.60
CA LEU A 217 4.17 -12.79 -16.27
C LEU A 217 4.45 -14.31 -16.13
N ALA A 218 4.05 -15.14 -17.11
CA ALA A 218 4.17 -16.60 -17.05
C ALA A 218 5.61 -17.11 -16.87
N ASN A 219 6.62 -16.32 -17.25
CA ASN A 219 8.03 -16.68 -17.12
C ASN A 219 8.69 -16.02 -15.90
N ALA A 220 7.91 -15.54 -14.93
CA ALA A 220 8.45 -14.93 -13.72
C ALA A 220 9.26 -15.95 -12.91
N THR A 221 10.45 -15.56 -12.46
CA THR A 221 11.30 -16.36 -11.57
C THR A 221 11.11 -15.97 -10.09
N VAL A 222 10.27 -14.98 -9.85
CA VAL A 222 9.82 -14.54 -8.52
C VAL A 222 8.36 -14.94 -8.29
N PRO A 223 7.91 -15.10 -7.04
CA PRO A 223 6.52 -15.43 -6.75
C PRO A 223 5.58 -14.31 -7.20
N VAL A 224 4.68 -14.61 -8.14
CA VAL A 224 3.72 -13.65 -8.67
C VAL A 224 2.29 -14.16 -8.51
N ALA A 225 1.42 -13.28 -8.04
CA ALA A 225 -0.02 -13.50 -8.04
C ALA A 225 -0.73 -12.32 -8.70
N THR A 226 -1.84 -12.60 -9.38
CA THR A 226 -2.65 -11.60 -10.08
C THR A 226 -4.07 -11.59 -9.56
N ALA A 227 -4.69 -10.43 -9.56
CA ALA A 227 -6.11 -10.27 -9.26
C ALA A 227 -6.72 -9.15 -10.10
N ALA A 228 -7.99 -9.30 -10.46
CA ALA A 228 -8.83 -8.24 -11.00
C ALA A 228 -10.17 -8.25 -10.23
N PRO A 229 -10.16 -7.69 -8.99
CA PRO A 229 -11.31 -7.79 -8.12
C PRO A 229 -12.52 -7.03 -8.67
N GLY A 230 -13.71 -7.58 -8.46
CA GLY A 230 -14.96 -6.88 -8.65
C GLY A 230 -15.19 -5.82 -7.56
N PRO A 231 -16.22 -4.97 -7.70
CA PRO A 231 -16.44 -3.82 -6.82
C PRO A 231 -16.64 -4.18 -5.33
N THR A 232 -17.12 -5.38 -5.04
CA THR A 232 -17.43 -5.85 -3.68
C THR A 232 -16.34 -6.74 -3.10
N GLN A 233 -15.39 -7.21 -3.91
CA GLN A 233 -14.34 -8.10 -3.46
C GLN A 233 -13.24 -7.33 -2.72
N ARG A 234 -12.75 -7.93 -1.64
CA ARG A 234 -11.74 -7.35 -0.76
C ARG A 234 -10.37 -8.01 -0.96
N PRO A 235 -9.26 -7.29 -0.70
CA PRO A 235 -7.91 -7.79 -0.94
C PRO A 235 -7.54 -9.08 -0.21
N HIS A 236 -8.11 -9.33 0.98
CA HIS A 236 -7.84 -10.53 1.77
C HIS A 236 -8.57 -11.78 1.24
N GLU A 237 -9.61 -11.60 0.41
CA GLU A 237 -10.45 -12.70 -0.09
C GLU A 237 -9.74 -13.56 -1.15
N ALA A 238 -10.38 -14.67 -1.54
CA ALA A 238 -9.89 -15.61 -2.55
C ALA A 238 -9.96 -15.02 -3.97
N ILE A 239 -9.15 -14.00 -4.24
CA ILE A 239 -9.07 -13.30 -5.52
C ILE A 239 -7.72 -13.48 -6.20
N TRP A 240 -6.70 -13.97 -5.52
CA TRP A 240 -5.32 -14.02 -5.99
C TRP A 240 -5.05 -15.30 -6.76
N ALA A 241 -4.67 -15.18 -8.03
CA ALA A 241 -4.30 -16.28 -8.89
C ALA A 241 -2.76 -16.32 -9.03
N PRO A 242 -2.06 -17.24 -8.36
CA PRO A 242 -0.64 -17.45 -8.60
C PRO A 242 -0.39 -17.80 -10.08
N ILE A 243 0.76 -17.39 -10.61
CA ILE A 243 1.05 -17.58 -12.04
C ILE A 243 1.15 -19.07 -12.41
N ASP A 244 1.76 -19.87 -11.53
CA ASP A 244 2.04 -21.28 -11.75
C ASP A 244 0.83 -22.20 -11.52
N TYR A 245 -0.32 -21.64 -11.08
CA TYR A 245 -1.52 -22.41 -10.77
C TYR A 245 -2.72 -21.92 -11.58
N GLU A 246 -3.11 -22.71 -12.56
CA GLU A 246 -4.28 -22.39 -13.39
C GLU A 246 -5.59 -22.68 -12.65
N GLY A 247 -6.56 -21.78 -12.84
CA GLY A 247 -7.94 -21.96 -12.35
C GLY A 247 -8.11 -21.82 -10.84
N VAL A 248 -7.04 -21.57 -10.09
CA VAL A 248 -7.08 -21.40 -8.62
C VAL A 248 -7.06 -19.93 -8.25
N ARG A 249 -7.91 -19.55 -7.29
CA ARG A 249 -7.85 -18.26 -6.62
C ARG A 249 -7.73 -18.47 -5.12
N LEU A 250 -6.71 -17.88 -4.53
CA LEU A 250 -6.35 -18.00 -3.14
C LEU A 250 -6.68 -16.73 -2.37
N ARG A 251 -6.89 -16.87 -1.07
CA ARG A 251 -6.88 -15.75 -0.13
C ARG A 251 -5.45 -15.16 -0.06
N LEU A 252 -5.35 -13.90 0.33
CA LEU A 252 -4.04 -13.24 0.42
C LEU A 252 -3.07 -14.00 1.32
N ALA A 253 -3.52 -14.43 2.50
CA ALA A 253 -2.69 -15.19 3.43
C ALA A 253 -2.30 -16.60 2.92
N GLU A 254 -3.16 -17.22 2.11
CA GLU A 254 -2.90 -18.54 1.54
C GLU A 254 -1.74 -18.54 0.54
N LEU A 255 -1.36 -17.39 0.00
CA LEU A 255 -0.15 -17.26 -0.80
C LEU A 255 1.11 -17.73 -0.04
N ALA A 256 1.13 -17.59 1.29
CA ALA A 256 2.24 -18.09 2.12
C ALA A 256 2.40 -19.61 2.08
N THR A 257 1.37 -20.36 1.69
CA THR A 257 1.39 -21.83 1.63
C THR A 257 1.80 -22.36 0.26
N VAL A 258 1.87 -21.49 -0.75
CA VAL A 258 2.28 -21.86 -2.10
C VAL A 258 3.80 -22.09 -2.11
N PRO A 259 4.28 -23.24 -2.60
CA PRO A 259 5.72 -23.46 -2.74
C PRO A 259 6.36 -22.40 -3.62
N ILE A 260 7.39 -21.77 -3.11
CA ILE A 260 8.23 -20.85 -3.91
C ILE A 260 9.25 -21.72 -4.64
N PRO A 261 9.50 -21.52 -5.96
CA PRO A 261 10.52 -22.26 -6.68
C PRO A 261 11.86 -22.22 -5.91
N PRO A 262 12.57 -23.34 -5.77
CA PRO A 262 13.81 -23.38 -5.00
C PRO A 262 14.84 -22.43 -5.57
N GLU A 263 15.45 -21.63 -4.70
CA GLU A 263 16.61 -20.81 -5.04
C GLU A 263 17.77 -21.74 -5.45
N SER A 264 18.58 -21.38 -6.44
CA SER A 264 19.81 -22.09 -6.73
C SER A 264 20.76 -22.01 -5.53
N GLU A 265 21.45 -23.10 -5.17
CA GLU A 265 22.29 -23.21 -3.96
C GLU A 265 23.37 -22.11 -3.83
N GLU A 266 23.83 -21.54 -4.94
CA GLU A 266 24.79 -20.42 -4.95
C GLU A 266 24.24 -19.09 -4.39
N ARG A 267 22.90 -18.90 -4.43
CA ARG A 267 22.24 -17.66 -3.96
C ARG A 267 22.01 -17.62 -2.45
N VAL A 268 22.11 -18.77 -1.78
CA VAL A 268 21.80 -18.89 -0.34
C VAL A 268 22.88 -18.26 0.54
N ALA A 269 24.14 -18.28 0.12
CA ALA A 269 25.26 -17.77 0.94
C ALA A 269 25.26 -16.26 1.09
N ASP A 270 24.98 -15.51 0.01
CA ASP A 270 24.90 -14.04 0.03
C ASP A 270 23.60 -13.54 0.72
N ALA A 271 22.56 -14.33 0.66
CA ALA A 271 21.28 -14.05 1.30
C ALA A 271 21.35 -14.00 2.83
N LEU A 272 22.23 -14.80 3.46
CA LEU A 272 22.37 -14.84 4.92
C LEU A 272 22.89 -13.53 5.53
N VAL A 273 23.80 -12.84 4.85
CA VAL A 273 24.36 -11.56 5.31
C VAL A 273 23.30 -10.45 5.22
N TYR A 274 22.46 -10.45 4.19
CA TYR A 274 21.41 -9.47 4.02
C TYR A 274 20.22 -9.71 4.96
N ARG A 275 19.88 -10.97 5.23
CA ARG A 275 18.85 -11.37 6.22
C ARG A 275 19.09 -10.76 7.60
N GLN A 276 20.33 -10.73 8.06
CA GLN A 276 20.69 -10.13 9.34
C GLN A 276 20.45 -8.61 9.34
N ARG A 277 20.83 -7.90 8.30
CA ARG A 277 20.62 -6.45 8.17
C ARG A 277 19.14 -6.08 8.01
N ALA A 278 18.41 -6.83 7.21
CA ALA A 278 16.97 -6.63 7.02
C ALA A 278 16.20 -6.88 8.33
N ALA A 279 16.51 -7.96 9.06
CA ALA A 279 15.86 -8.26 10.35
C ALA A 279 16.09 -7.18 11.41
N GLU A 280 17.26 -6.51 11.41
CA GLU A 280 17.52 -5.39 12.31
C GLU A 280 16.76 -4.11 11.90
N GLN A 281 16.62 -3.85 10.60
CA GLN A 281 15.82 -2.72 10.09
C GLN A 281 14.33 -2.90 10.35
N TRP A 282 13.83 -4.15 10.25
CA TRP A 282 12.42 -4.50 10.51
C TRP A 282 12.01 -4.34 11.97
N LYS A 283 12.96 -4.50 12.91
CA LYS A 283 12.72 -4.26 14.35
C LYS A 283 12.63 -2.77 14.69
N ARG A 284 13.10 -1.89 13.83
CA ARG A 284 13.12 -0.43 14.04
C ARG A 284 12.01 0.33 13.29
N ALA A 285 11.23 -0.35 12.45
CA ALA A 285 10.11 0.22 11.70
C ALA A 285 8.78 0.03 12.42
#